data_762bfa1e94c16e68f024b665d529a2e1
#
_entry.id   762bfa1e94c16e68f024b665d529a2e1
#
_cell.length_a   1.000
_cell.length_b   1.000
_cell.length_c   1.000
_cell.angle_alpha   90.00
_cell.angle_beta   90.00
_cell.angle_gamma   90.00
#
_symmetry.space_group_name_H-M   'P 1'
#
loop_
_entity.id
_entity.type
_entity.pdbx_description
1 polymer ?
#
loop_
_entity_poly.entity_id
_entity_poly.type
_entity_poly.pdbx_seq_one_letter_code
_entity_poly.pdbx_strand_id
1 'polypeptide(L)'
;AKADAERILYQLKEVSKRKNKLLVEEINQHFGIVRWKLFDFRKNGEYKEVCIPTVLDEETGIYKVFGDTTNTGREIEAKIDICNSFQKFFNMYVPIFLDGAESINDEYVPAVDTQLILLTVSEDKQLKVEGV
;
A
#
# COMPACT_ATOMS: atom_id res chain seq x y z
N ALA A 1 38.79 -23.42 9.39
CA ALA A 1 37.80 -23.15 10.44
C ALA A 1 37.20 -21.74 10.34
N LYS A 2 37.96 -20.65 10.43
CA LYS A 2 37.40 -19.28 10.37
C LYS A 2 36.83 -18.96 8.99
N ALA A 3 37.55 -19.30 7.93
CA ALA A 3 37.09 -19.07 6.54
C ALA A 3 35.81 -19.84 6.19
N ASP A 4 35.64 -21.04 6.71
CA ASP A 4 34.41 -21.82 6.49
C ASP A 4 33.23 -21.23 7.22
N ALA A 5 33.43 -20.74 8.45
CA ALA A 5 32.39 -20.03 9.20
C ALA A 5 31.95 -18.72 8.51
N GLU A 6 32.90 -17.95 8.00
CA GLU A 6 32.64 -16.72 7.24
C GLU A 6 31.87 -17.01 5.94
N ARG A 7 32.21 -18.09 5.24
CA ARG A 7 31.51 -18.54 4.03
C ARG A 7 30.05 -18.94 4.34
N ILE A 8 29.84 -19.69 5.42
CA ILE A 8 28.50 -20.09 5.83
C ILE A 8 27.66 -18.87 6.22
N LEU A 9 28.21 -17.92 6.98
CA LEU A 9 27.55 -16.68 7.33
C LEU A 9 27.17 -15.85 6.11
N TYR A 10 28.05 -15.77 5.13
CA TYR A 10 27.75 -15.09 3.86
C TYR A 10 26.60 -15.77 3.12
N GLN A 11 26.64 -17.09 2.99
CA GLN A 11 25.56 -17.84 2.34
C GLN A 11 24.22 -17.68 3.06
N LEU A 12 24.19 -17.71 4.39
CA LEU A 12 22.98 -17.47 5.17
C LEU A 12 22.42 -16.07 4.95
N LYS A 13 23.28 -15.05 4.87
CA LYS A 13 22.85 -13.67 4.56
C LYS A 13 22.23 -13.56 3.17
N GLU A 14 22.84 -14.20 2.17
CA GLU A 14 22.30 -14.20 0.80
C GLU A 14 20.94 -14.94 0.70
N VAL A 15 20.80 -16.06 1.41
CA VAL A 15 19.52 -16.79 1.50
C VAL A 15 18.44 -15.91 2.15
N SER A 16 18.77 -15.27 3.27
CA SER A 16 17.83 -14.36 3.97
C SER A 16 17.42 -13.18 3.09
N LYS A 17 18.38 -12.57 2.40
CA LYS A 17 18.11 -11.49 1.45
C LYS A 17 17.16 -11.91 0.34
N ARG A 18 17.40 -13.08 -0.26
CA ARG A 18 16.54 -13.63 -1.32
C ARG A 18 15.14 -13.96 -0.80
N LYS A 19 15.04 -14.57 0.39
CA LYS A 19 13.75 -14.85 1.05
C LYS A 19 12.95 -13.57 1.29
N ASN A 20 13.61 -12.53 1.84
CA ASN A 20 12.96 -11.26 2.12
C ASN A 20 12.47 -10.59 0.83
N LYS A 21 13.26 -10.62 -0.23
CA LYS A 21 12.86 -10.10 -1.54
C LYS A 21 11.62 -10.81 -2.08
N LEU A 22 11.61 -12.14 -2.06
CA LEU A 22 10.47 -12.94 -2.51
C LEU A 22 9.21 -12.64 -1.69
N LEU A 23 9.34 -12.48 -0.38
CA LEU A 23 8.21 -12.13 0.49
C LEU A 23 7.64 -10.76 0.15
N VAL A 24 8.50 -9.76 -0.07
CA VAL A 24 8.07 -8.41 -0.48
C VAL A 24 7.35 -8.45 -1.83
N GLU A 25 7.88 -9.19 -2.80
CA GLU A 25 7.26 -9.36 -4.12
C GLU A 25 5.90 -10.05 -4.00
N GLU A 26 5.82 -11.13 -3.23
CA GLU A 26 4.57 -11.90 -3.02
C GLU A 26 3.48 -11.04 -2.39
N ILE A 27 3.79 -10.25 -1.36
CA ILE A 27 2.81 -9.39 -0.72
C ILE A 27 2.40 -8.25 -1.68
N ASN A 28 3.35 -7.60 -2.32
CA ASN A 28 3.08 -6.43 -3.15
C ASN A 28 2.30 -6.74 -4.43
N GLN A 29 2.29 -7.98 -4.91
CA GLN A 29 1.46 -8.36 -6.06
C GLN A 29 -0.05 -8.26 -5.79
N HIS A 30 -0.47 -8.25 -4.52
CA HIS A 30 -1.87 -8.13 -4.14
C HIS A 30 -2.40 -6.68 -4.15
N PHE A 31 -1.51 -5.69 -4.28
CA PHE A 31 -1.85 -4.27 -4.26
C PHE A 31 -1.62 -3.62 -5.62
N GLY A 32 -2.55 -2.78 -6.05
CA GLY A 32 -2.48 -2.07 -7.33
C GLY A 32 -1.60 -0.83 -7.26
N ILE A 33 -1.74 -0.04 -6.20
CA ILE A 33 -1.14 1.28 -6.03
C ILE A 33 -0.08 1.28 -4.95
N VAL A 34 -0.42 0.71 -3.79
CA VAL A 34 0.47 0.70 -2.63
C VAL A 34 1.58 -0.35 -2.80
N ARG A 35 2.76 0.01 -2.34
CA ARG A 35 3.89 -0.91 -2.20
C ARG A 35 4.35 -0.91 -0.75
N TRP A 36 4.31 -2.07 -0.13
CA TRP A 36 4.74 -2.25 1.25
C TRP A 36 6.25 -2.41 1.32
N LYS A 37 6.90 -1.54 2.10
CA LYS A 37 8.27 -1.73 2.53
C LYS A 37 8.26 -2.57 3.81
N LEU A 38 8.72 -3.82 3.72
CA LEU A 38 8.69 -4.77 4.83
C LEU A 38 10.04 -4.89 5.54
N PHE A 39 11.11 -4.46 4.90
CA PHE A 39 12.46 -4.54 5.45
C PHE A 39 13.20 -3.23 5.20
N ASP A 40 13.97 -2.83 6.20
CA ASP A 40 14.88 -1.70 6.12
C ASP A 40 16.32 -2.19 6.29
N PHE A 41 17.19 -1.84 5.33
CA PHE A 41 18.58 -2.28 5.34
C PHE A 41 19.41 -1.30 6.15
N ARG A 42 20.04 -1.80 7.21
CA ARG A 42 20.91 -1.01 8.07
C ARG A 42 22.36 -1.01 7.55
N LYS A 43 23.10 0.04 7.91
CA LYS A 43 24.52 0.21 7.54
C LYS A 43 25.43 -0.94 8.03
N ASN A 44 25.03 -1.63 9.09
CA ASN A 44 25.74 -2.81 9.62
C ASN A 44 25.47 -4.12 8.83
N GLY A 45 24.68 -4.04 7.76
CA GLY A 45 24.35 -5.20 6.93
C GLY A 45 23.19 -6.04 7.45
N GLU A 46 22.49 -5.60 8.50
CA GLU A 46 21.31 -6.27 9.03
C GLU A 46 20.02 -5.72 8.44
N TYR A 47 18.99 -6.56 8.37
CA TYR A 47 17.63 -6.16 8.02
C TYR A 47 16.83 -5.90 9.29
N LYS A 48 16.15 -4.76 9.31
CA LYS A 48 15.11 -4.47 10.29
C LYS A 48 13.76 -4.73 9.64
N GLU A 49 12.89 -5.49 10.30
CA GLU A 49 11.50 -5.64 9.89
C GLU A 49 10.75 -4.33 10.12
N VAL A 50 10.01 -3.90 9.11
CA VAL A 50 9.15 -2.72 9.12
C VAL A 50 7.86 -3.05 8.40
N CYS A 51 6.85 -2.21 8.52
CA CYS A 51 5.61 -2.32 7.76
C CYS A 51 5.18 -0.91 7.37
N ILE A 52 5.73 -0.44 6.27
CA ILE A 52 5.55 0.95 5.84
C ILE A 52 4.88 0.94 4.46
N PRO A 53 3.66 1.47 4.33
CA PRO A 53 3.03 1.66 3.03
C PRO A 53 3.73 2.81 2.30
N THR A 54 4.01 2.58 1.03
CA THR A 54 4.58 3.60 0.14
C THR A 54 3.73 3.73 -1.12
N VAL A 55 3.73 4.91 -1.71
CA VAL A 55 2.99 5.24 -2.92
C VAL A 55 3.95 5.91 -3.91
N LEU A 56 3.80 5.59 -5.19
CA LEU A 56 4.61 6.20 -6.25
C LEU A 56 4.25 7.69 -6.37
N ASP A 57 5.25 8.53 -6.22
CA ASP A 57 5.18 9.93 -6.61
C ASP A 57 5.45 10.03 -8.12
N GLU A 58 4.44 10.41 -8.88
CA GLU A 58 4.51 10.45 -10.34
C GLU A 58 5.47 11.54 -10.86
N GLU A 59 5.65 12.63 -10.11
CA GLU A 59 6.56 13.71 -10.50
C GLU A 59 8.03 13.30 -10.40
N THR A 60 8.37 12.58 -9.34
CA THR A 60 9.77 12.18 -9.08
C THR A 60 10.07 10.75 -9.50
N GLY A 61 9.06 9.92 -9.74
CA GLY A 61 9.21 8.48 -10.01
C GLY A 61 9.70 7.68 -8.80
N ILE A 62 9.63 8.23 -7.60
CA ILE A 62 10.12 7.62 -6.35
C ILE A 62 8.93 7.22 -5.47
N TYR A 63 9.04 6.07 -4.80
CA TYR A 63 8.08 5.67 -3.79
C TYR A 63 8.30 6.45 -2.50
N LYS A 64 7.30 7.20 -2.07
CA LYS A 64 7.27 7.97 -0.83
C LYS A 64 6.43 7.27 0.22
N VAL A 65 6.76 7.48 1.49
CA VAL A 65 5.96 6.98 2.60
C VAL A 65 4.55 7.57 2.53
N PHE A 66 3.55 6.73 2.74
CA PHE A 66 2.15 7.16 2.80
C PHE A 66 1.96 8.21 3.91
N GLY A 67 1.32 9.32 3.57
CA GLY A 67 1.18 10.48 4.45
C GLY A 67 2.24 11.57 4.24
N ASP A 68 3.39 11.25 3.63
CA ASP A 68 4.39 12.23 3.20
C ASP A 68 4.12 12.73 1.76
N THR A 69 3.09 12.21 1.12
CA THR A 69 2.63 12.66 -0.20
C THR A 69 1.82 13.93 -0.03
N THR A 70 2.11 14.93 -0.83
CA THR A 70 1.40 16.22 -0.80
C THR A 70 0.06 16.20 -1.52
N ASN A 71 -0.27 15.11 -2.23
CA ASN A 71 -1.47 15.00 -3.04
C ASN A 71 -2.55 14.18 -2.32
N THR A 72 -3.59 14.87 -1.85
CA THR A 72 -4.73 14.26 -1.15
C THR A 72 -5.46 13.20 -2.00
N GLY A 73 -5.60 13.44 -3.30
CA GLY A 73 -6.23 12.47 -4.21
C GLY A 73 -5.47 11.14 -4.24
N ARG A 74 -4.14 11.18 -4.33
CA ARG A 74 -3.30 9.98 -4.34
C ARG A 74 -3.36 9.21 -3.02
N GLU A 75 -3.50 9.91 -1.91
CA GLU A 75 -3.72 9.27 -0.60
C GLU A 75 -5.05 8.54 -0.53
N ILE A 76 -6.10 9.13 -1.09
CA ILE A 76 -7.43 8.51 -1.15
C ILE A 76 -7.39 7.25 -2.02
N GLU A 77 -6.79 7.33 -3.20
CA GLU A 77 -6.59 6.16 -4.07
C GLU A 77 -5.87 5.02 -3.34
N ALA A 78 -4.81 5.34 -2.60
CA ALA A 78 -4.06 4.37 -1.81
C ALA A 78 -4.90 3.74 -0.68
N LYS A 79 -5.74 4.53 0.00
CA LYS A 79 -6.67 4.01 1.02
C LYS A 79 -7.68 3.03 0.44
N ILE A 80 -8.24 3.36 -0.72
CA ILE A 80 -9.17 2.47 -1.42
C ILE A 80 -8.46 1.18 -1.86
N ASP A 81 -7.25 1.29 -2.42
CA ASP A 81 -6.43 0.13 -2.83
C ASP A 81 -6.15 -0.81 -1.65
N ILE A 82 -5.78 -0.26 -0.50
CA ILE A 82 -5.55 -1.04 0.73
C ILE A 82 -6.83 -1.78 1.14
N CYS A 83 -7.95 -1.07 1.26
CA CYS A 83 -9.22 -1.68 1.66
C CYS A 83 -9.64 -2.80 0.70
N ASN A 84 -9.60 -2.53 -0.61
CA ASN A 84 -9.99 -3.48 -1.63
C ASN A 84 -9.08 -4.72 -1.65
N SER A 85 -7.77 -4.52 -1.52
CA SER A 85 -6.79 -5.61 -1.49
C SER A 85 -6.94 -6.50 -0.26
N PHE A 86 -7.20 -5.91 0.92
CA PHE A 86 -7.47 -6.68 2.13
C PHE A 86 -8.79 -7.46 2.04
N GLN A 87 -9.83 -6.89 1.45
CA GLN A 87 -11.08 -7.60 1.23
C GLN A 87 -10.88 -8.85 0.36
N LYS A 88 -10.13 -8.73 -0.72
CA LYS A 88 -9.76 -9.85 -1.58
C LYS A 88 -8.94 -10.90 -0.84
N PHE A 89 -7.93 -10.45 -0.10
CA PHE A 89 -7.03 -11.33 0.64
C PHE A 89 -7.76 -12.16 1.69
N PHE A 90 -8.70 -11.55 2.42
CA PHE A 90 -9.50 -12.25 3.44
C PHE A 90 -10.79 -12.86 2.91
N ASN A 91 -11.09 -12.71 1.62
CA ASN A 91 -12.34 -13.13 0.99
C ASN A 91 -13.57 -12.62 1.75
N MET A 92 -13.53 -11.37 2.18
CA MET A 92 -14.58 -10.73 2.96
C MET A 92 -14.92 -9.37 2.33
N TYR A 93 -16.08 -9.31 1.69
CA TYR A 93 -16.52 -8.16 0.91
C TYR A 93 -17.57 -7.37 1.68
N VAL A 94 -17.22 -6.14 2.07
CA VAL A 94 -18.11 -5.20 2.76
C VAL A 94 -18.07 -3.85 2.04
N PRO A 95 -19.13 -3.04 2.12
CA PRO A 95 -19.13 -1.71 1.52
C PRO A 95 -17.97 -0.84 2.04
N ILE A 96 -17.33 -0.09 1.14
CA ILE A 96 -16.30 0.89 1.49
C ILE A 96 -16.96 2.27 1.54
N PHE A 97 -16.82 2.96 2.66
CA PHE A 97 -17.26 4.34 2.83
C PHE A 97 -16.07 5.27 2.64
N LEU A 98 -16.16 6.18 1.70
CA LEU A 98 -15.15 7.21 1.45
C LEU A 98 -15.68 8.57 1.87
N ASP A 99 -15.13 9.12 2.93
CA ASP A 99 -15.40 10.48 3.38
C ASP A 99 -14.49 11.48 2.64
N GLY A 100 -15.03 12.67 2.34
CA GLY A 100 -14.28 13.68 1.60
C GLY A 100 -14.09 13.35 0.12
N ALA A 101 -15.05 12.66 -0.49
CA ALA A 101 -14.96 12.21 -1.88
C ALA A 101 -14.83 13.38 -2.88
N GLU A 102 -15.18 14.61 -2.50
CA GLU A 102 -14.95 15.81 -3.29
C GLU A 102 -13.46 16.11 -3.56
N SER A 103 -12.57 15.48 -2.81
CA SER A 103 -11.11 15.66 -2.96
C SER A 103 -10.47 14.77 -4.03
N ILE A 104 -11.26 13.87 -4.64
CA ILE A 104 -10.80 12.98 -5.71
C ILE A 104 -11.66 13.18 -6.95
N ASN A 105 -11.01 13.16 -8.12
CA ASN A 105 -11.73 13.14 -9.38
C ASN A 105 -12.23 11.72 -9.67
N ASP A 106 -13.46 11.57 -10.12
CA ASP A 106 -14.10 10.28 -10.44
C ASP A 106 -13.26 9.41 -11.38
N GLU A 107 -12.48 10.02 -12.27
CA GLU A 107 -11.60 9.31 -13.20
C GLU A 107 -10.45 8.56 -12.50
N TYR A 108 -10.09 8.98 -11.28
CA TYR A 108 -8.99 8.40 -10.51
C TYR A 108 -9.45 7.49 -9.36
N VAL A 109 -10.77 7.28 -9.21
CA VAL A 109 -11.28 6.34 -8.21
C VAL A 109 -10.94 4.91 -8.65
N PRO A 110 -10.15 4.15 -7.87
CA PRO A 110 -9.82 2.78 -8.21
C PRO A 110 -11.07 1.90 -8.30
N ALA A 111 -11.07 0.97 -9.25
CA ALA A 111 -12.12 -0.05 -9.31
C ALA A 111 -12.07 -0.94 -8.06
N VAL A 112 -13.23 -1.16 -7.47
CA VAL A 112 -13.39 -2.04 -6.30
C VAL A 112 -14.38 -3.16 -6.61
N ASP A 113 -14.22 -4.30 -5.93
CA ASP A 113 -15.08 -5.47 -6.14
C ASP A 113 -16.32 -5.45 -5.21
N THR A 114 -16.52 -4.35 -4.51
CA THR A 114 -17.64 -4.16 -3.57
C THR A 114 -18.31 -2.82 -3.80
N GLN A 115 -19.36 -2.54 -3.05
CA GLN A 115 -20.01 -1.23 -3.12
C GLN A 115 -19.08 -0.15 -2.55
N LEU A 116 -18.86 0.92 -3.31
CA LEU A 116 -18.18 2.12 -2.86
C LEU A 116 -19.24 3.21 -2.60
N ILE A 117 -19.28 3.72 -1.38
CA ILE A 117 -20.19 4.77 -0.95
C ILE A 117 -19.39 6.05 -0.74
N LEU A 118 -19.63 7.02 -1.59
CA LEU A 118 -18.95 8.31 -1.56
C LEU A 118 -19.75 9.29 -0.68
N LEU A 119 -19.09 9.85 0.31
CA LEU A 119 -19.65 10.88 1.18
C LEU A 119 -19.05 12.23 0.78
N THR A 120 -19.92 13.15 0.36
CA THR A 120 -19.53 14.49 -0.04
C THR A 120 -20.25 15.53 0.79
N VAL A 121 -19.61 16.66 1.03
CA VAL A 121 -20.24 17.81 1.67
C VAL A 121 -21.15 18.51 0.67
N SER A 122 -22.38 18.81 1.07
CA SER A 122 -23.31 19.64 0.29
C SER A 122 -23.96 20.71 1.17
N GLU A 123 -24.55 21.73 0.53
CA GLU A 123 -25.33 22.76 1.22
C GLU A 123 -26.78 22.33 1.52
N ASP A 124 -27.11 21.10 1.18
CA ASP A 124 -28.44 20.55 1.39
C ASP A 124 -28.73 20.36 2.89
N LYS A 125 -29.95 20.77 3.30
CA LYS A 125 -30.39 20.61 4.69
C LYS A 125 -30.80 19.19 5.06
N GLN A 126 -30.90 18.31 4.09
CA GLN A 126 -31.31 16.93 4.26
C GLN A 126 -30.33 16.02 3.52
N LEU A 127 -30.08 14.84 4.09
CA LEU A 127 -29.27 13.81 3.45
C LEU A 127 -29.91 13.41 2.12
N LYS A 128 -29.18 13.51 1.04
CA LYS A 128 -29.54 12.96 -0.26
C LYS A 128 -28.72 11.74 -0.55
N VAL A 129 -29.37 10.71 -1.07
CA VAL A 129 -28.72 9.48 -1.53
C VAL A 129 -28.98 9.38 -3.02
N GLU A 130 -27.91 9.37 -3.79
CA GLU A 130 -27.95 9.12 -5.22
C GLU A 130 -27.40 7.73 -5.48
N GLY A 131 -28.14 6.91 -6.18
CA GLY A 131 -27.74 5.55 -6.54
C GLY A 131 -27.50 5.44 -8.05
N VAL A 132 -26.58 4.63 -8.40
CA VAL A 132 -26.33 4.21 -9.79
C VAL A 132 -27.07 2.91 -10.05
#